data_b150805c32c977fd3c859869e459fb52
#
_entry.id   b150805c32c977fd3c859869e459fb52
#
_cell.length_a   1.000
_cell.length_b   1.000
_cell.length_c   1.000
_cell.angle_alpha   90.00
_cell.angle_beta   90.00
_cell.angle_gamma   90.00
#
_symmetry.space_group_name_H-M   'P 1'
#
loop_
_entity.id
_entity.type
_entity.pdbx_description
1 polymer ?
#
loop_
_entity_poly.entity_id
_entity_poly.type
_entity_poly.pdbx_seq_one_letter_code
_entity_poly.pdbx_strand_id
1 'polypeptide(L)'
;YSSYEATAGFECESRPSDREKVVILGGGPNRIGQGIEFDYCCVHAAYALRDAGYETIMVNCNPETVSTDYDTSDRLYFEPLTAEDVIEIIETEKQNGTVKGMIVQLGGQTPLKIASALEDAGIPILGTSPDAIDLAEDRERFQQLVHRLNLRQPPNAVSYTHLRAHETVR
;
A
#
# COMPACT_ATOMS: atom_id res chain seq x y z
N TYR A 1 1.46 -10.45 -14.97
CA TYR A 1 0.74 -11.74 -15.01
C TYR A 1 1.60 -12.79 -14.32
N SER A 2 1.24 -13.21 -13.10
CA SER A 2 1.79 -14.45 -12.59
C SER A 2 1.09 -15.62 -13.29
N SER A 3 1.79 -16.33 -14.11
CA SER A 3 1.34 -17.61 -14.63
C SER A 3 2.00 -18.71 -13.81
N TYR A 4 1.20 -19.58 -13.20
CA TYR A 4 1.69 -20.84 -12.66
C TYR A 4 2.07 -21.73 -13.85
N GLU A 5 3.33 -21.68 -14.25
CA GLU A 5 3.79 -22.52 -15.32
C GLU A 5 4.23 -23.88 -14.77
N ALA A 6 3.56 -24.91 -15.23
CA ALA A 6 3.79 -26.29 -14.81
C ALA A 6 5.03 -26.95 -15.43
N THR A 7 5.89 -26.21 -16.12
CA THR A 7 7.06 -26.76 -16.82
C THR A 7 8.35 -26.51 -16.05
N ALA A 8 9.05 -27.58 -15.71
CA ALA A 8 10.39 -27.52 -15.13
C ALA A 8 11.36 -26.78 -16.10
N GLY A 9 11.96 -25.68 -15.62
CA GLY A 9 12.95 -24.91 -16.38
C GLY A 9 12.54 -23.50 -16.75
N PHE A 10 11.45 -22.97 -16.18
CA PHE A 10 11.04 -21.58 -16.40
C PHE A 10 11.96 -20.62 -15.65
N GLU A 11 12.51 -19.64 -16.37
CA GLU A 11 13.31 -18.57 -15.78
C GLU A 11 12.39 -17.48 -15.23
N CYS A 12 12.58 -17.10 -13.97
CA CYS A 12 11.80 -16.02 -13.36
C CYS A 12 12.02 -14.70 -14.10
N GLU A 13 10.95 -14.07 -14.56
CA GLU A 13 11.01 -12.82 -15.34
C GLU A 13 11.41 -11.61 -14.50
N SER A 14 11.33 -11.71 -13.17
CA SER A 14 11.62 -10.61 -12.24
C SER A 14 13.04 -10.06 -12.41
N ARG A 15 14.05 -10.92 -12.53
CA ARG A 15 15.46 -10.56 -12.69
C ARG A 15 15.88 -9.39 -11.79
N PRO A 16 15.85 -9.56 -10.44
CA PRO A 16 16.14 -8.47 -9.52
C PRO A 16 17.51 -7.85 -9.75
N SER A 17 17.58 -6.52 -9.72
CA SER A 17 18.83 -5.76 -9.81
C SER A 17 19.59 -5.76 -8.48
N ASP A 18 20.84 -5.34 -8.50
CA ASP A 18 21.70 -5.16 -7.32
C ASP A 18 21.55 -3.78 -6.64
N ARG A 19 20.60 -2.94 -7.12
CA ARG A 19 20.39 -1.58 -6.66
C ARG A 19 19.65 -1.52 -5.30
N GLU A 20 19.65 -0.33 -4.71
CA GLU A 20 18.76 0.00 -3.60
C GLU A 20 17.35 0.30 -4.13
N LYS A 21 16.35 -0.37 -3.58
CA LYS A 21 14.98 -0.41 -4.09
C LYS A 21 13.99 0.09 -3.08
N VAL A 22 12.95 0.78 -3.58
CA VAL A 22 11.77 1.15 -2.80
C VAL A 22 10.53 0.66 -3.53
N VAL A 23 9.66 -0.02 -2.79
CA VAL A 23 8.40 -0.55 -3.33
C VAL A 23 7.26 0.42 -3.01
N ILE A 24 6.38 0.64 -3.97
CA ILE A 24 5.18 1.47 -3.85
C ILE A 24 3.96 0.58 -4.13
N LEU A 25 3.02 0.52 -3.20
CA LEU A 25 1.76 -0.15 -3.43
C LEU A 25 0.74 0.82 -4.03
N GLY A 26 0.19 0.45 -5.17
CA GLY A 26 -0.88 1.18 -5.84
C GLY A 26 -2.24 0.99 -5.18
N GLY A 27 -3.29 1.55 -5.80
CA GLY A 27 -4.65 1.53 -5.28
C GLY A 27 -5.41 0.22 -5.49
N GLY A 28 -4.93 -0.65 -6.36
CA GLY A 28 -5.67 -1.83 -6.79
C GLY A 28 -6.92 -1.48 -7.61
N PRO A 29 -7.95 -2.31 -7.59
CA PRO A 29 -9.19 -2.06 -8.31
C PRO A 29 -9.86 -0.78 -7.82
N ASN A 30 -10.38 0.03 -8.75
CA ASN A 30 -11.11 1.25 -8.42
C ASN A 30 -12.35 0.96 -7.59
N ARG A 31 -12.60 1.80 -6.60
CA ARG A 31 -13.80 1.76 -5.76
C ARG A 31 -14.64 3.00 -6.01
N ILE A 32 -15.96 2.89 -5.82
CA ILE A 32 -16.86 4.04 -5.86
C ILE A 32 -16.38 5.09 -4.84
N GLY A 33 -16.18 6.32 -5.31
CA GLY A 33 -15.70 7.44 -4.50
C GLY A 33 -14.17 7.57 -4.42
N GLN A 34 -13.40 6.68 -5.02
CA GLN A 34 -11.96 6.89 -5.25
C GLN A 34 -11.74 7.66 -6.54
N GLY A 35 -10.92 8.70 -6.49
CA GLY A 35 -10.48 9.47 -7.63
C GLY A 35 -9.05 9.13 -8.05
N ILE A 36 -8.56 9.83 -9.04
CA ILE A 36 -7.21 9.64 -9.60
C ILE A 36 -6.10 10.10 -8.64
N GLU A 37 -6.43 10.81 -7.56
CA GLU A 37 -5.47 11.34 -6.60
C GLU A 37 -4.57 10.26 -5.98
N PHE A 38 -5.10 9.05 -5.76
CA PHE A 38 -4.31 7.94 -5.23
C PHE A 38 -3.27 7.47 -6.25
N ASP A 39 -3.64 7.36 -7.51
CA ASP A 39 -2.72 6.99 -8.57
C ASP A 39 -1.68 8.10 -8.82
N TYR A 40 -2.12 9.34 -8.86
CA TYR A 40 -1.25 10.51 -8.97
C TYR A 40 -0.17 10.53 -7.88
N CYS A 41 -0.53 10.28 -6.63
CA CYS A 41 0.43 10.21 -5.53
C CYS A 41 1.46 9.09 -5.73
N CYS A 42 1.04 7.91 -6.18
CA CYS A 42 1.93 6.79 -6.47
C CYS A 42 2.93 7.12 -7.58
N VAL A 43 2.46 7.73 -8.67
CA VAL A 43 3.29 8.14 -9.81
C VAL A 43 4.33 9.17 -9.39
N HIS A 44 3.93 10.21 -8.65
CA HIS A 44 4.85 11.23 -8.18
C HIS A 44 5.86 10.70 -7.16
N ALA A 45 5.47 9.75 -6.32
CA ALA A 45 6.41 9.07 -5.43
C ALA A 45 7.46 8.27 -6.22
N ALA A 46 7.06 7.57 -7.29
CA ALA A 46 7.99 6.86 -8.15
C ALA A 46 9.01 7.82 -8.78
N TYR A 47 8.57 8.96 -9.30
CA TYR A 47 9.48 9.95 -9.88
C TYR A 47 10.44 10.55 -8.84
N ALA A 48 9.93 10.93 -7.67
CA ALA A 48 10.76 11.50 -6.61
C ALA A 48 11.82 10.51 -6.10
N LEU A 49 11.48 9.25 -5.96
CA LEU A 49 12.42 8.20 -5.54
C LEU A 49 13.47 7.92 -6.61
N ARG A 50 13.08 7.90 -7.87
CA ARG A 50 14.01 7.75 -9.00
C ARG A 50 14.99 8.92 -9.05
N ASP A 51 14.51 10.16 -8.87
CA ASP A 51 15.37 11.34 -8.81
C ASP A 51 16.32 11.31 -7.59
N ALA A 52 15.93 10.65 -6.51
CA ALA A 52 16.76 10.40 -5.34
C ALA A 52 17.75 9.22 -5.52
N GLY A 53 17.73 8.54 -6.67
CA GLY A 53 18.67 7.48 -7.03
C GLY A 53 18.25 6.05 -6.65
N TYR A 54 17.03 5.86 -6.16
CA TYR A 54 16.49 4.53 -5.87
C TYR A 54 15.88 3.89 -7.11
N GLU A 55 15.96 2.56 -7.19
CA GLU A 55 15.12 1.81 -8.13
C GLU A 55 13.71 1.72 -7.59
N THR A 56 12.74 2.11 -8.41
CA THR A 56 11.35 2.15 -8.03
C THR A 56 10.61 0.91 -8.51
N ILE A 57 9.91 0.26 -7.59
CA ILE A 57 9.10 -0.92 -7.87
C ILE A 57 7.64 -0.57 -7.58
N MET A 58 6.80 -0.63 -8.60
CA MET A 58 5.36 -0.44 -8.47
C MET A 58 4.66 -1.80 -8.40
N VAL A 59 3.75 -1.97 -7.44
CA VAL A 59 2.85 -3.11 -7.37
C VAL A 59 1.42 -2.59 -7.49
N ASN A 60 0.74 -2.92 -8.56
CA ASN A 60 -0.65 -2.53 -8.81
C ASN A 60 -1.29 -3.46 -9.84
N CYS A 61 -2.61 -3.64 -9.77
CA CYS A 61 -3.35 -4.54 -10.66
C CYS A 61 -4.46 -3.83 -11.44
N ASN A 62 -4.44 -2.50 -11.53
CA ASN A 62 -5.43 -1.73 -12.26
C ASN A 62 -4.83 -1.23 -13.58
N PRO A 63 -5.24 -1.78 -14.75
CA PRO A 63 -4.69 -1.38 -16.04
C PRO A 63 -5.11 0.03 -16.50
N GLU A 64 -6.08 0.64 -15.83
CA GLU A 64 -6.62 1.96 -16.16
C GLU A 64 -5.88 3.09 -15.41
N THR A 65 -4.70 2.81 -14.84
CA THR A 65 -3.94 3.77 -14.05
C THR A 65 -2.57 4.06 -14.65
N VAL A 66 -2.10 5.30 -14.50
CA VAL A 66 -0.77 5.73 -14.98
C VAL A 66 0.35 5.05 -14.20
N SER A 67 0.12 4.65 -12.95
CA SER A 67 1.11 3.92 -12.16
C SER A 67 1.47 2.55 -12.76
N THR A 68 0.61 2.00 -13.62
CA THR A 68 0.85 0.75 -14.34
C THR A 68 1.41 0.96 -15.75
N ASP A 69 1.70 2.18 -16.16
CA ASP A 69 2.40 2.45 -17.40
C ASP A 69 3.86 2.02 -17.31
N TYR A 70 4.40 1.50 -18.41
CA TYR A 70 5.72 0.87 -18.48
C TYR A 70 6.89 1.82 -18.16
N ASP A 71 6.68 3.13 -18.25
CA ASP A 71 7.69 4.17 -18.06
C ASP A 71 7.55 4.93 -16.73
N THR A 72 6.55 4.60 -15.90
CA THR A 72 6.30 5.28 -14.62
C THR A 72 7.31 4.86 -13.56
N SER A 73 7.55 3.56 -13.42
CA SER A 73 8.52 3.00 -12.47
C SER A 73 9.60 2.20 -13.20
N ASP A 74 10.70 1.93 -12.52
CA ASP A 74 11.77 1.11 -13.10
C ASP A 74 11.31 -0.35 -13.27
N ARG A 75 10.36 -0.78 -12.42
CA ARG A 75 9.84 -2.14 -12.40
C ARG A 75 8.37 -2.14 -12.01
N LEU A 76 7.56 -2.88 -12.75
CA LEU A 76 6.13 -3.06 -12.49
C LEU A 76 5.83 -4.54 -12.22
N TYR A 77 5.22 -4.80 -11.07
CA TYR A 77 4.53 -6.06 -10.79
C TYR A 77 3.03 -5.83 -10.93
N PHE A 78 2.46 -6.40 -11.98
CA PHE A 78 1.02 -6.32 -12.24
C PHE A 78 0.32 -7.48 -11.53
N GLU A 79 0.23 -7.36 -10.19
CA GLU A 79 -0.22 -8.43 -9.31
C GLU A 79 -1.26 -7.91 -8.32
N PRO A 80 -2.11 -8.80 -7.77
CA PRO A 80 -3.05 -8.45 -6.73
C PRO A 80 -2.36 -7.86 -5.50
N LEU A 81 -3.03 -6.93 -4.82
CA LEU A 81 -2.55 -6.34 -3.58
C LEU A 81 -3.03 -7.18 -2.38
N THR A 82 -2.59 -8.43 -2.32
CA THR A 82 -2.75 -9.30 -1.15
C THR A 82 -1.44 -9.34 -0.36
N ALA A 83 -1.52 -9.68 0.93
CA ALA A 83 -0.31 -9.76 1.76
C ALA A 83 0.65 -10.83 1.23
N GLU A 84 0.12 -11.96 0.80
CA GLU A 84 0.85 -13.10 0.28
C GLU A 84 1.62 -12.73 -0.99
N ASP A 85 0.94 -12.17 -1.99
CA ASP A 85 1.57 -11.79 -3.26
C ASP A 85 2.65 -10.72 -3.06
N VAL A 86 2.37 -9.72 -2.21
CA VAL A 86 3.33 -8.65 -1.93
C VAL A 86 4.57 -9.17 -1.19
N ILE A 87 4.41 -10.08 -0.22
CA ILE A 87 5.54 -10.70 0.49
C ILE A 87 6.41 -11.49 -0.49
N GLU A 88 5.82 -12.29 -1.39
CA GLU A 88 6.56 -13.05 -2.40
C GLU A 88 7.33 -12.14 -3.36
N ILE A 89 6.75 -11.02 -3.78
CA ILE A 89 7.45 -10.00 -4.58
C ILE A 89 8.66 -9.47 -3.82
N ILE A 90 8.51 -9.13 -2.54
CA ILE A 90 9.60 -8.61 -1.72
C ILE A 90 10.71 -9.66 -1.53
N GLU A 91 10.36 -10.91 -1.26
CA GLU A 91 11.35 -11.99 -1.11
C GLU A 91 12.08 -12.26 -2.43
N THR A 92 11.39 -12.14 -3.55
CA THR A 92 12.02 -12.22 -4.88
C THR A 92 13.01 -11.08 -5.10
N GLU A 93 12.61 -9.84 -4.79
CA GLU A 93 13.45 -8.66 -4.99
C GLU A 93 14.65 -8.59 -4.02
N LYS A 94 14.53 -9.20 -2.84
CA LYS A 94 15.66 -9.36 -1.89
C LYS A 94 16.74 -10.33 -2.34
N GLN A 95 16.47 -11.19 -3.32
CA GLN A 95 17.47 -12.14 -3.83
C GLN A 95 18.69 -11.44 -4.44
N ASN A 96 18.53 -10.21 -4.91
CA ASN A 96 19.62 -9.37 -5.38
C ASN A 96 19.35 -7.91 -5.01
N GLY A 97 20.38 -7.19 -4.56
CA GLY A 97 20.27 -5.80 -4.11
C GLY A 97 19.61 -5.65 -2.73
N THR A 98 19.14 -4.45 -2.44
CA THR A 98 18.61 -4.10 -1.13
C THR A 98 17.24 -3.45 -1.23
N VAL A 99 16.20 -4.10 -0.70
CA VAL A 99 14.88 -3.49 -0.53
C VAL A 99 14.91 -2.63 0.73
N LYS A 100 14.87 -1.30 0.58
CA LYS A 100 14.86 -0.34 1.70
C LYS A 100 13.57 -0.39 2.49
N GLY A 101 12.46 -0.67 1.82
CA GLY A 101 11.14 -0.74 2.41
C GLY A 101 10.04 -0.43 1.40
N MET A 102 8.85 -0.22 1.93
CA MET A 102 7.63 -0.09 1.16
C MET A 102 6.81 1.12 1.56
N ILE A 103 6.20 1.80 0.60
CA ILE A 103 5.23 2.89 0.81
C ILE A 103 3.82 2.32 0.61
N VAL A 104 2.99 2.40 1.64
CA VAL A 104 1.62 1.85 1.65
C VAL A 104 0.53 2.92 1.69
N GLN A 105 0.87 4.16 2.02
CA GLN A 105 -0.11 5.20 2.33
C GLN A 105 -0.70 5.92 1.10
N LEU A 106 -0.15 5.71 -0.09
CA LEU A 106 -0.50 6.47 -1.29
C LEU A 106 -1.64 5.84 -2.10
N GLY A 107 -1.83 4.54 -2.00
CA GLY A 107 -2.81 3.77 -2.78
C GLY A 107 -4.22 3.70 -2.17
N GLY A 108 -4.51 4.46 -1.12
CA GLY A 108 -5.80 4.41 -0.43
C GLY A 108 -5.98 3.18 0.45
N GLN A 109 -7.23 2.76 0.66
CA GLN A 109 -7.58 1.74 1.64
C GLN A 109 -7.07 0.32 1.34
N THR A 110 -6.79 0.01 0.07
CA THR A 110 -6.36 -1.34 -0.30
C THR A 110 -4.99 -1.68 0.29
N PRO A 111 -3.92 -0.90 0.04
CA PRO A 111 -2.62 -1.18 0.65
C PRO A 111 -2.59 -0.95 2.17
N LEU A 112 -3.37 -0.02 2.71
CA LEU A 112 -3.42 0.22 4.15
C LEU A 112 -3.90 -1.00 4.94
N LYS A 113 -4.83 -1.77 4.40
CA LYS A 113 -5.36 -2.98 5.06
C LYS A 113 -4.35 -4.10 5.23
N ILE A 114 -3.32 -4.15 4.41
CA ILE A 114 -2.28 -5.17 4.49
C ILE A 114 -1.01 -4.67 5.18
N ALA A 115 -0.93 -3.38 5.53
CA ALA A 115 0.26 -2.75 6.11
C ALA A 115 0.76 -3.46 7.37
N SER A 116 -0.16 -3.83 8.29
CA SER A 116 0.20 -4.55 9.52
C SER A 116 0.77 -5.94 9.22
N ALA A 117 0.17 -6.68 8.30
CA ALA A 117 0.68 -8.01 7.92
C ALA A 117 2.07 -7.94 7.26
N LEU A 118 2.33 -6.87 6.50
CA LEU A 118 3.65 -6.64 5.90
C LEU A 118 4.70 -6.26 6.95
N GLU A 119 4.33 -5.43 7.94
CA GLU A 119 5.20 -5.10 9.08
C GLU A 119 5.51 -6.33 9.92
N ASP A 120 4.50 -7.17 10.21
CA ASP A 120 4.66 -8.44 10.93
C ASP A 120 5.57 -9.43 10.18
N ALA A 121 5.58 -9.38 8.85
CA ALA A 121 6.52 -10.13 8.02
C ALA A 121 7.94 -9.51 7.98
N GLY A 122 8.20 -8.44 8.74
CA GLY A 122 9.50 -7.80 8.82
C GLY A 122 9.86 -6.90 7.64
N ILE A 123 8.86 -6.44 6.87
CA ILE A 123 9.06 -5.51 5.77
C ILE A 123 9.00 -4.08 6.32
N PRO A 124 10.06 -3.26 6.15
CA PRO A 124 10.04 -1.88 6.62
C PRO A 124 8.99 -1.04 5.89
N ILE A 125 8.07 -0.45 6.63
CA ILE A 125 7.11 0.51 6.08
C ILE A 125 7.72 1.91 6.13
N LEU A 126 7.81 2.55 4.97
CA LEU A 126 8.39 3.87 4.81
C LEU A 126 7.31 4.95 4.87
N GLY A 127 7.68 6.11 5.39
CA GLY A 127 6.75 7.25 5.54
C GLY A 127 5.97 7.16 6.84
N THR A 128 4.63 7.06 6.76
CA THR A 128 3.78 6.96 7.94
C THR A 128 3.78 5.55 8.50
N SER A 129 4.04 5.42 9.80
CA SER A 129 4.04 4.10 10.45
C SER A 129 2.64 3.47 10.49
N PRO A 130 2.51 2.15 10.48
CA PRO A 130 1.21 1.47 10.59
C PRO A 130 0.43 1.88 11.83
N ASP A 131 1.07 2.08 12.98
CA ASP A 131 0.42 2.57 14.19
C ASP A 131 -0.16 4.00 14.03
N ALA A 132 0.55 4.89 13.33
CA ALA A 132 0.06 6.24 13.06
C ALA A 132 -1.11 6.23 12.05
N ILE A 133 -1.10 5.31 11.11
CA ILE A 133 -2.22 5.09 10.17
C ILE A 133 -3.45 4.60 10.95
N ASP A 134 -3.29 3.59 11.79
CA ASP A 134 -4.35 3.04 12.62
C ASP A 134 -4.91 4.10 13.59
N LEU A 135 -4.02 4.89 14.21
CA LEU A 135 -4.41 6.01 15.07
C LEU A 135 -5.31 7.01 14.35
N ALA A 136 -5.06 7.27 13.07
CA ALA A 136 -5.86 8.20 12.27
C ALA A 136 -7.20 7.60 11.82
N GLU A 137 -7.27 6.29 11.63
CA GLU A 137 -8.45 5.59 11.13
C GLU A 137 -9.38 5.11 12.23
N ASP A 138 -8.85 4.72 13.41
CA ASP A 138 -9.64 4.30 14.56
C ASP A 138 -10.29 5.51 15.22
N ARG A 139 -11.64 5.50 15.28
CA ARG A 139 -12.42 6.63 15.81
C ARG A 139 -12.12 6.93 17.27
N GLU A 140 -11.92 5.90 18.09
CA GLU A 140 -11.67 6.07 19.52
C GLU A 140 -10.26 6.62 19.76
N ARG A 141 -9.26 6.03 19.12
CA ARG A 141 -7.86 6.48 19.20
C ARG A 141 -7.72 7.92 18.70
N PHE A 142 -8.36 8.24 17.57
CA PHE A 142 -8.35 9.59 17.01
C PHE A 142 -9.03 10.61 17.93
N GLN A 143 -10.17 10.26 18.52
CA GLN A 143 -10.86 11.13 19.50
C GLN A 143 -9.97 11.42 20.70
N GLN A 144 -9.30 10.41 21.25
CA GLN A 144 -8.36 10.58 22.36
C GLN A 144 -7.19 11.50 21.96
N LEU A 145 -6.67 11.36 20.75
CA LEU A 145 -5.64 12.24 20.21
C LEU A 145 -6.11 13.69 20.14
N VAL A 146 -7.28 13.95 19.56
CA VAL A 146 -7.88 15.28 19.43
C VAL A 146 -8.08 15.93 20.80
N HIS A 147 -8.57 15.18 21.80
CA HIS A 147 -8.72 15.67 23.17
C HIS A 147 -7.37 15.99 23.82
N ARG A 148 -6.36 15.12 23.64
CA ARG A 148 -5.01 15.34 24.17
C ARG A 148 -4.34 16.59 23.60
N LEU A 149 -4.64 16.88 22.32
CA LEU A 149 -4.16 18.08 21.62
C LEU A 149 -5.00 19.34 21.91
N ASN A 150 -6.06 19.20 22.72
CA ASN A 150 -7.02 20.27 23.03
C ASN A 150 -7.64 20.90 21.76
N LEU A 151 -7.84 20.11 20.72
CA LEU A 151 -8.51 20.52 19.49
C LEU A 151 -10.03 20.36 19.61
N ARG A 152 -10.76 21.24 18.91
CA ARG A 152 -12.23 21.18 18.89
C ARG A 152 -12.70 20.18 17.83
N GLN A 153 -13.67 19.36 18.20
CA GLN A 153 -14.37 18.47 17.28
C GLN A 153 -15.89 18.51 17.58
N PRO A 154 -16.74 18.11 16.63
CA PRO A 154 -18.16 17.91 16.91
C PRO A 154 -18.35 16.87 18.02
N PRO A 155 -19.44 16.95 18.80
CA PRO A 155 -19.78 15.88 19.73
C PRO A 155 -19.93 14.56 18.97
N ASN A 156 -19.18 13.57 19.37
CA ASN A 156 -19.26 12.23 18.82
C ASN A 156 -19.29 11.21 19.96
N ALA A 157 -19.85 10.05 19.69
CA ALA A 157 -19.76 8.89 20.56
C ALA A 157 -19.25 7.71 19.74
N VAL A 158 -18.24 7.03 20.25
CA VAL A 158 -17.86 5.74 19.72
C VAL A 158 -18.90 4.74 20.19
N SER A 159 -19.74 4.29 19.27
CA SER A 159 -20.77 3.30 19.55
C SER A 159 -20.54 2.13 18.59
N TYR A 160 -20.37 0.94 19.12
CA TYR A 160 -20.41 -0.30 18.34
C TYR A 160 -21.84 -0.58 17.88
N THR A 161 -22.34 0.23 16.97
CA THR A 161 -23.75 0.36 16.63
C THR A 161 -24.26 -0.66 15.61
N HIS A 162 -23.48 -1.65 15.22
CA HIS A 162 -24.03 -2.73 14.39
C HIS A 162 -25.14 -3.53 15.10
N LEU A 163 -25.24 -3.42 16.44
CA LEU A 163 -26.32 -4.03 17.22
C LEU A 163 -27.48 -3.05 17.52
N ARG A 164 -27.31 -1.74 17.28
CA ARG A 164 -28.34 -0.72 17.61
C ARG A 164 -28.98 -0.07 16.40
N ALA A 165 -28.52 -0.33 15.21
CA ALA A 165 -29.10 0.24 13.99
C ALA A 165 -30.57 -0.15 13.76
N HIS A 166 -31.05 -1.21 14.40
CA HIS A 166 -32.45 -1.63 14.34
C HIS A 166 -33.38 -0.98 15.40
N GLU A 167 -32.85 -0.26 16.38
CA GLU A 167 -33.65 0.37 17.44
C GLU A 167 -34.05 1.83 17.15
N THR A 168 -33.54 2.45 16.10
CA THR A 168 -33.79 3.86 15.78
C THR A 168 -34.88 4.09 14.74
N VAL A 169 -35.62 3.04 14.34
CA VAL A 169 -36.78 3.16 13.47
C VAL A 169 -38.05 2.91 14.32
N ARG A 170 -38.44 3.93 15.07
CA ARG A 170 -39.80 4.14 15.53
C ARG A 170 -40.18 5.60 15.45
#